data_c38af1da9e64b54325a9e84bf68628b1
#
_entry.id   c38af1da9e64b54325a9e84bf68628b1
#
_cell.length_a   1.000
_cell.length_b   1.000
_cell.length_c   1.000
_cell.angle_alpha   90.00
_cell.angle_beta   90.00
_cell.angle_gamma   90.00
#
_symmetry.space_group_name_H-M   'P 1'
#
loop_
_entity.id
_entity.type
_entity.pdbx_description
1 polymer ?
#
loop_
_entity_poly.entity_id
_entity_poly.type
_entity_poly.pdbx_seq_one_letter_code
_entity_poly.pdbx_strand_id
1 'polypeptide(L)'
;PDEWVKVVDGALSVFDSTQHLLGTQIVELDRLPDADGKGGEGKMSSFLQAWHQDDDRVIDIYLGTYYSKVRYTQGVGWQIYDMRLEKVAGEVIDKRP
;
A
#
# COMPACT_ATOMS: atom_id res chain seq x y z
N PRO A 1 -1.74 4.65 -11.26
CA PRO A 1 -0.86 5.32 -12.21
C PRO A 1 0.26 4.40 -12.69
N ASP A 2 0.59 4.49 -13.95
CA ASP A 2 1.59 3.63 -14.59
C ASP A 2 2.98 3.77 -13.97
N GLU A 3 3.32 4.97 -13.52
CA GLU A 3 4.61 5.21 -12.88
C GLU A 3 4.78 4.46 -11.57
N TRP A 4 3.71 4.40 -10.76
CA TRP A 4 3.72 3.64 -9.53
C TRP A 4 3.89 2.15 -9.80
N VAL A 5 3.19 1.61 -10.80
CA VAL A 5 3.30 0.21 -11.19
C VAL A 5 4.73 -0.12 -11.61
N LYS A 6 5.38 0.74 -12.37
CA LYS A 6 6.78 0.55 -12.78
C LYS A 6 7.74 0.54 -11.59
N VAL A 7 7.52 1.43 -10.63
CA VAL A 7 8.35 1.48 -9.42
C VAL A 7 8.20 0.19 -8.62
N VAL A 8 6.98 -0.27 -8.42
CA VAL A 8 6.70 -1.51 -7.68
C VAL A 8 7.31 -2.72 -8.39
N ASP A 9 7.13 -2.84 -9.69
CA ASP A 9 7.69 -3.93 -10.48
C ASP A 9 9.22 -3.94 -10.38
N GLY A 10 9.86 -2.80 -10.55
CA GLY A 10 11.31 -2.69 -10.44
C GLY A 10 11.84 -3.05 -9.06
N ALA A 11 11.12 -2.70 -8.00
CA ALA A 11 11.53 -3.01 -6.64
C ALA A 11 11.34 -4.48 -6.27
N LEU A 12 10.31 -5.14 -6.79
CA LEU A 12 9.94 -6.50 -6.40
C LEU A 12 10.46 -7.59 -7.34
N SER A 13 10.77 -7.27 -8.58
CA SER A 13 11.21 -8.27 -9.57
C SER A 13 12.56 -8.91 -9.24
N VAL A 14 13.34 -8.33 -8.32
CA VAL A 14 14.62 -8.89 -7.88
C VAL A 14 14.45 -10.05 -6.89
N PHE A 15 13.26 -10.29 -6.38
CA PHE A 15 12.99 -11.36 -5.43
C PHE A 15 12.36 -12.56 -6.12
N ASP A 16 12.67 -13.76 -5.64
CA ASP A 16 12.07 -15.01 -6.15
C ASP A 16 10.60 -15.11 -5.80
N SER A 17 10.22 -14.67 -4.61
CA SER A 17 8.83 -14.65 -4.18
C SER A 17 8.57 -13.50 -3.24
N THR A 18 7.34 -12.99 -3.31
CA THR A 18 6.87 -11.91 -2.44
C THR A 18 5.48 -12.21 -1.95
N GLN A 19 5.18 -11.72 -0.75
CA GLN A 19 3.84 -11.79 -0.20
C GLN A 19 3.56 -10.53 0.61
N HIS A 20 2.47 -9.86 0.30
CA HIS A 20 2.04 -8.66 0.99
C HIS A 20 0.74 -8.93 1.72
N LEU A 21 0.73 -8.65 3.01
CA LEU A 21 -0.45 -8.76 3.85
C LEU A 21 -0.85 -7.38 4.34
N LEU A 22 -2.05 -6.97 3.98
CA LEU A 22 -2.63 -5.73 4.50
C LEU A 22 -3.45 -6.04 5.74
N GLY A 23 -3.21 -5.29 6.79
CA GLY A 23 -3.96 -5.39 8.01
C GLY A 23 -5.25 -4.59 7.97
N THR A 24 -5.82 -4.34 9.14
CA THR A 24 -7.05 -3.56 9.29
C THR A 24 -6.92 -2.20 8.64
N GLN A 25 -7.93 -1.84 7.88
CA GLN A 25 -8.03 -0.53 7.26
C GLN A 25 -8.82 0.41 8.17
N ILE A 26 -8.28 1.60 8.37
CA ILE A 26 -8.95 2.67 9.09
C ILE A 26 -9.35 3.72 8.07
N VAL A 27 -10.65 3.97 7.98
CA VAL A 27 -11.21 4.93 7.03
C VAL A 27 -11.81 6.09 7.79
N GLU A 28 -11.43 7.30 7.41
CA GLU A 28 -11.96 8.54 7.97
C GLU A 28 -12.51 9.39 6.83
N LEU A 29 -13.81 9.64 6.86
CA LEU A 29 -14.45 10.44 5.84
C LEU A 29 -14.48 11.90 6.33
N ASP A 30 -13.77 12.77 5.59
CA ASP A 30 -13.73 14.20 5.91
C ASP A 30 -14.99 14.89 5.40
N ARG A 31 -15.51 14.43 4.26
CA ARG A 31 -16.71 14.97 3.65
C ARG A 31 -17.39 13.93 2.77
N LEU A 32 -18.70 13.78 2.94
CA LEU A 32 -19.49 12.92 2.05
C LEU A 32 -19.80 13.65 0.74
N PRO A 33 -19.98 12.89 -0.36
CA PRO A 33 -20.46 13.51 -1.60
C PRO A 33 -21.82 14.18 -1.39
N ASP A 34 -22.06 15.29 -2.09
CA ASP A 34 -23.36 15.94 -2.07
C ASP A 34 -24.38 15.17 -2.94
N ALA A 35 -25.59 15.72 -3.06
CA ALA A 35 -26.66 15.08 -3.84
C ALA A 35 -26.31 14.92 -5.31
N ASP A 36 -25.39 15.72 -5.83
CA ASP A 36 -24.91 15.65 -7.21
C ASP A 36 -23.68 14.75 -7.35
N GLY A 37 -23.25 14.09 -6.28
CA GLY A 37 -22.08 13.22 -6.29
C GLY A 37 -20.75 13.96 -6.32
N LYS A 38 -20.71 15.18 -5.76
CA LYS A 38 -19.50 16.01 -5.76
C LYS A 38 -18.95 16.22 -4.35
N GLY A 39 -17.66 16.41 -4.26
CA GLY A 39 -16.99 16.90 -3.06
C GLY A 39 -16.68 15.87 -2.00
N GLY A 40 -16.88 14.59 -2.23
CA GLY A 40 -16.52 13.56 -1.27
C GLY A 40 -15.01 13.41 -1.11
N GLU A 41 -14.53 13.44 0.14
CA GLU A 41 -13.12 13.30 0.46
C GLU A 41 -12.93 12.50 1.74
N GLY A 42 -11.82 11.80 1.83
CA GLY A 42 -11.47 11.04 3.01
C GLY A 42 -10.01 10.61 3.03
N LYS A 43 -9.66 9.95 4.09
CA LYS A 43 -8.33 9.37 4.32
C LYS A 43 -8.49 7.92 4.71
N MET A 44 -7.49 7.14 4.34
CA MET A 44 -7.45 5.73 4.66
C MET A 44 -6.03 5.37 5.09
N SER A 45 -5.91 4.55 6.12
CA SER A 45 -4.64 3.97 6.48
C SER A 45 -4.78 2.46 6.62
N SER A 46 -3.72 1.74 6.32
CA SER A 46 -3.67 0.29 6.52
C SER A 46 -2.25 -0.15 6.85
N PHE A 47 -2.12 -1.12 7.74
CA PHE A 47 -0.85 -1.71 8.05
C PHE A 47 -0.43 -2.68 6.95
N LEU A 48 0.86 -2.71 6.66
CA LEU A 48 1.45 -3.59 5.67
C LEU A 48 2.51 -4.46 6.33
N GLN A 49 2.41 -5.76 6.08
CA GLN A 49 3.49 -6.70 6.32
C GLN A 49 3.86 -7.33 4.99
N ALA A 50 5.08 -7.08 4.53
CA ALA A 50 5.53 -7.57 3.25
C ALA A 50 6.73 -8.49 3.43
N TRP A 51 6.68 -9.65 2.81
CA TRP A 51 7.72 -10.67 2.84
C TRP A 51 8.32 -10.77 1.44
N HIS A 52 9.65 -10.76 1.38
CA HIS A 52 10.38 -10.86 0.13
C HIS A 52 11.48 -11.91 0.30
N GLN A 53 11.48 -12.93 -0.52
CA GLN A 53 12.47 -14.00 -0.44
C GLN A 53 13.32 -14.01 -1.69
N ASP A 54 14.64 -14.10 -1.52
CA ASP A 54 15.54 -14.41 -2.60
C ASP A 54 15.93 -15.90 -2.60
N ASP A 55 16.70 -16.32 -3.59
CA ASP A 55 17.12 -17.72 -3.78
C ASP A 55 18.15 -18.20 -2.75
N ASP A 56 18.75 -17.30 -1.99
CA ASP A 56 19.79 -17.60 -1.00
C ASP A 56 19.24 -17.85 0.40
N ARG A 57 17.94 -18.08 0.53
CA ARG A 57 17.26 -18.28 1.82
C ARG A 57 17.28 -17.04 2.71
N VAL A 58 17.33 -15.89 2.08
CA VAL A 58 17.19 -14.61 2.79
C VAL A 58 15.77 -14.12 2.64
N ILE A 59 15.15 -13.76 3.75
CA ILE A 59 13.79 -13.22 3.78
C ILE A 59 13.88 -11.82 4.35
N ASP A 60 13.45 -10.84 3.55
CA ASP A 60 13.27 -9.47 4.00
C ASP A 60 11.82 -9.27 4.42
N ILE A 61 11.64 -8.78 5.64
CA ILE A 61 10.32 -8.43 6.16
C ILE A 61 10.25 -6.91 6.28
N TYR A 62 9.26 -6.33 5.63
CA TYR A 62 8.99 -4.90 5.68
C TYR A 62 7.68 -4.68 6.44
N LEU A 63 7.74 -3.85 7.47
CA LEU A 63 6.57 -3.45 8.24
C LEU A 63 6.36 -1.96 8.02
N GLY A 64 5.18 -1.61 7.54
CA GLY A 64 4.88 -0.23 7.20
C GLY A 64 3.42 0.12 7.34
N THR A 65 3.11 1.35 7.01
CA THR A 65 1.74 1.85 6.98
C THR A 65 1.52 2.59 5.68
N TYR A 66 0.46 2.24 4.97
CA TYR A 66 -0.03 3.03 3.85
C TYR A 66 -0.95 4.12 4.37
N TYR A 67 -0.70 5.34 3.93
CA TYR A 67 -1.59 6.48 4.13
C TYR A 67 -2.10 6.93 2.78
N SER A 68 -3.40 6.92 2.61
CA SER A 68 -4.03 7.24 1.34
C SER A 68 -5.03 8.37 1.49
N LYS A 69 -5.09 9.23 0.50
CA LYS A 69 -6.17 10.21 0.35
C LYS A 69 -7.10 9.72 -0.73
N VAL A 70 -8.38 9.78 -0.46
CA VAL A 70 -9.41 9.30 -1.37
C VAL A 70 -10.40 10.42 -1.66
N ARG A 71 -10.97 10.36 -2.86
CA ARG A 71 -12.04 11.26 -3.26
C ARG A 71 -13.09 10.49 -4.04
N TYR A 72 -14.31 10.99 -3.96
CA TYR A 72 -15.42 10.45 -4.72
C TYR A 72 -15.52 11.16 -6.05
N THR A 73 -15.62 10.38 -7.13
CA THR A 73 -15.84 10.88 -8.47
C THR A 73 -17.16 10.32 -8.98
N GLN A 74 -18.08 11.19 -9.37
CA GLN A 74 -19.37 10.78 -9.89
C GLN A 74 -19.22 9.84 -11.08
N GLY A 75 -19.95 8.71 -11.05
CA GLY A 75 -19.89 7.70 -12.11
C GLY A 75 -18.74 6.72 -11.98
N VAL A 76 -17.80 6.96 -11.07
CA VAL A 76 -16.63 6.09 -10.87
C VAL A 76 -16.59 5.53 -9.45
N GLY A 77 -16.92 6.35 -8.45
CA GLY A 77 -16.86 5.98 -7.04
C GLY A 77 -15.65 6.56 -6.33
N TRP A 78 -15.30 5.95 -5.21
CA TRP A 78 -14.15 6.36 -4.42
C TRP A 78 -12.86 5.90 -5.07
N GLN A 79 -11.90 6.81 -5.17
CA GLN A 79 -10.59 6.54 -5.76
C GLN A 79 -9.49 7.10 -4.88
N ILE A 80 -8.38 6.36 -4.81
CA ILE A 80 -7.16 6.85 -4.18
C ILE A 80 -6.47 7.81 -5.16
N TYR A 81 -6.21 9.03 -4.72
CA TYR A 81 -5.50 10.02 -5.53
C TYR A 81 -4.13 10.39 -4.98
N ASP A 82 -3.83 10.00 -3.76
CA ASP A 82 -2.52 10.21 -3.15
C ASP A 82 -2.25 9.06 -2.20
N MET A 83 -1.06 8.49 -2.26
CA MET A 83 -0.68 7.38 -1.42
C MET A 83 0.76 7.54 -0.96
N ARG A 84 0.98 7.33 0.34
CA ARG A 84 2.29 7.36 0.96
C ARG A 84 2.49 6.07 1.74
N LEU A 85 3.68 5.48 1.61
CA LEU A 85 4.10 4.35 2.41
C LEU A 85 5.15 4.81 3.40
N GLU A 86 4.92 4.56 4.67
CA GLU A 86 5.86 4.87 5.73
C GLU A 86 6.37 3.58 6.36
N LYS A 87 7.68 3.40 6.34
CA LYS A 87 8.31 2.23 6.97
C LYS A 87 8.30 2.42 8.48
N VAL A 88 7.78 1.42 9.20
CA VAL A 88 7.78 1.41 10.66
C VAL A 88 8.95 0.60 11.19
N ALA A 89 9.19 -0.58 10.62
CA ALA A 89 10.25 -1.47 11.05
C ALA A 89 10.60 -2.46 9.93
N GLY A 90 11.65 -3.22 10.13
CA GLY A 90 12.01 -4.27 9.20
C GLY A 90 12.91 -5.28 9.87
N GLU A 91 12.98 -6.47 9.29
CA GLU A 91 13.79 -7.56 9.75
C GLU A 91 14.29 -8.36 8.56
N VAL A 92 15.50 -8.85 8.65
CA VAL A 92 16.07 -9.77 7.67
C VAL A 92 16.32 -11.10 8.35
N ILE A 93 15.73 -12.16 7.80
CA ILE A 93 15.99 -13.52 8.25
C ILE A 93 16.92 -14.16 7.25
N ASP A 94 18.13 -14.49 7.69
CA ASP A 94 19.14 -15.08 6.86
C ASP A 94 19.37 -16.52 7.31
N LYS A 95 18.94 -17.47 6.49
CA LYS A 95 19.06 -18.90 6.78
C LYS A 95 20.22 -19.56 6.07
N ARG A 96 21.11 -18.79 5.48
CA ARG A 96 22.32 -19.33 4.86
C ARG A 96 23.26 -19.90 5.91
N PRO A 97 23.94 -21.02 5.63
CA PRO A 97 24.89 -21.62 6.56
C PRO A 97 26.10 -20.72 6.84
#